data_cabaaef412b4e823e442f58c1543ed62
#
_entry.id   cabaaef412b4e823e442f58c1543ed62
#
_cell.length_a   1.000
_cell.length_b   1.000
_cell.length_c   1.000
_cell.angle_alpha   90.00
_cell.angle_beta   90.00
_cell.angle_gamma   90.00
#
_symmetry.space_group_name_H-M   'P 1'
#
loop_
_entity.id
_entity.type
_entity.pdbx_description
1 polymer ?
#
loop_
_entity_poly.entity_id
_entity_poly.type
_entity_poly.pdbx_seq_one_letter_code
_entity_poly.pdbx_strand_id
1 'polypeptide(L)'
;MAIFGSKGYKVSLRGRSGVLYKEDDRRVLIDAEMLTGSTNLVIYFDRLKLWEEPRKLITREEREKIRENVTSELEKHGLVIEWD
;
A
#
# COMPACT_ATOMS: atom_id res chain seq x y z
N MET A 1 4.87 13.24 -6.45
CA MET A 1 4.62 12.04 -5.62
C MET A 1 3.81 12.42 -4.39
N ALA A 2 2.73 11.70 -4.12
CA ALA A 2 1.91 11.94 -2.94
C ALA A 2 2.38 11.02 -1.80
N ILE A 3 2.60 11.60 -0.63
CA ILE A 3 3.03 10.85 0.55
C ILE A 3 2.00 11.07 1.65
N PHE A 4 1.48 10.00 2.17
CA PHE A 4 0.51 10.02 3.25
C PHE A 4 1.12 9.29 4.44
N GLY A 5 1.00 9.86 5.62
CA GLY A 5 1.65 9.28 6.78
C GLY A 5 0.79 9.35 8.02
N SER A 6 1.02 8.39 8.89
CA SER A 6 0.37 8.34 10.19
C SER A 6 1.42 7.81 11.17
N LYS A 7 1.02 7.59 12.42
CA LYS A 7 1.94 7.07 13.41
C LYS A 7 2.50 5.73 12.99
N GLY A 8 3.82 5.64 12.85
CA GLY A 8 4.52 4.40 12.63
C GLY A 8 4.54 3.89 11.20
N TYR A 9 3.85 4.55 10.26
CA TYR A 9 3.91 4.12 8.87
C TYR A 9 3.70 5.28 7.90
N LYS A 10 4.10 5.05 6.65
CA LYS A 10 3.91 6.01 5.56
C LYS A 10 3.46 5.29 4.31
N VAL A 11 2.59 5.92 3.55
CA VAL A 11 2.07 5.41 2.29
C VAL A 11 2.37 6.41 1.20
N SER A 12 3.00 5.99 0.09
CA SER A 12 3.30 6.86 -1.04
C SER A 12 2.80 6.22 -2.32
N LEU A 13 2.25 7.03 -3.21
CA LEU A 13 1.90 6.56 -4.55
C LEU A 13 3.14 6.68 -5.45
N ARG A 14 3.50 5.59 -6.11
CA ARG A 14 4.66 5.51 -6.99
C ARG A 14 4.21 5.42 -8.43
N GLY A 15 4.04 6.57 -9.07
CA GLY A 15 3.54 6.62 -10.42
C GLY A 15 2.16 6.02 -10.51
N ARG A 16 1.90 5.26 -11.57
CA ARG A 16 0.59 4.64 -11.81
C ARG A 16 0.51 3.17 -11.40
N SER A 17 1.61 2.58 -10.99
CA SER A 17 1.69 1.13 -10.85
C SER A 17 2.16 0.64 -9.49
N GLY A 18 2.25 1.50 -8.50
CA GLY A 18 2.71 1.03 -7.21
C GLY A 18 2.34 1.90 -6.05
N VAL A 19 2.24 1.25 -4.89
CA VAL A 19 2.04 1.90 -3.61
C VAL A 19 3.21 1.50 -2.73
N LEU A 20 4.00 2.48 -2.31
CA LEU A 20 5.10 2.21 -1.40
C LEU A 20 4.61 2.33 0.04
N TYR A 21 4.79 1.28 0.80
CA TYR A 21 4.45 1.23 2.21
C TYR A 21 5.72 1.13 3.03
N LYS A 22 5.86 1.99 4.02
CA LYS A 22 7.00 1.98 4.94
C LYS A 22 6.48 1.91 6.37
N GLU A 23 7.08 1.04 7.16
CA GLU A 23 6.74 0.89 8.56
C GLU A 23 8.03 0.64 9.33
N ASP A 24 8.38 1.53 10.25
CA ASP A 24 9.66 1.50 10.96
C ASP A 24 10.81 1.50 9.95
N ASP A 25 11.68 0.48 9.98
CA ASP A 25 12.79 0.33 9.03
C ASP A 25 12.49 -0.67 7.92
N ARG A 26 11.22 -1.06 7.76
CA ARG A 26 10.78 -1.98 6.73
C ARG A 26 10.02 -1.25 5.64
N ARG A 27 10.14 -1.74 4.42
CA ARG A 27 9.38 -1.17 3.30
C ARG A 27 9.03 -2.22 2.28
N VAL A 28 7.94 -1.97 1.55
CA VAL A 28 7.51 -2.82 0.46
C VAL A 28 6.81 -1.98 -0.60
N LEU A 29 7.07 -2.31 -1.85
CA LEU A 29 6.34 -1.71 -2.98
C LEU A 29 5.23 -2.69 -3.36
N ILE A 30 3.99 -2.23 -3.27
CA ILE A 30 2.83 -3.06 -3.54
C ILE A 30 2.37 -2.78 -4.96
N ASP A 31 2.21 -3.81 -5.77
CA ASP A 31 1.71 -3.67 -7.13
C ASP A 31 0.28 -3.14 -7.10
N ALA A 32 0.03 -2.14 -7.92
CA ALA A 32 -1.26 -1.47 -7.99
C ALA A 32 -1.45 -0.91 -9.37
N GLU A 33 -2.68 -0.49 -9.68
CA GLU A 33 -3.00 0.12 -10.95
C GLU A 33 -3.97 1.26 -10.73
N MET A 34 -3.64 2.43 -11.26
CA MET A 34 -4.54 3.57 -11.24
C MET A 34 -5.56 3.45 -12.35
N LEU A 35 -6.82 3.68 -12.00
CA LEU A 35 -7.93 3.56 -12.92
C LEU A 35 -8.67 4.89 -13.06
N THR A 36 -9.42 5.01 -14.14
CA THR A 36 -10.41 6.07 -14.31
C THR A 36 -11.77 5.51 -13.97
N GLY A 37 -12.67 6.37 -13.50
CA GLY A 37 -14.02 5.94 -13.14
C GLY A 37 -14.26 5.99 -11.64
N SER A 38 -15.12 5.11 -11.15
CA SER A 38 -15.54 5.14 -9.74
C SER A 38 -14.48 4.59 -8.77
N THR A 39 -13.61 3.69 -9.24
CA THR A 39 -12.51 3.18 -8.44
C THR A 39 -11.23 3.87 -8.91
N ASN A 40 -10.51 4.48 -7.98
CA ASN A 40 -9.29 5.21 -8.32
C ASN A 40 -8.07 4.30 -8.41
N LEU A 41 -8.04 3.23 -7.61
CA LEU A 41 -6.86 2.41 -7.47
C LEU A 41 -7.23 0.97 -7.16
N VAL A 42 -6.64 0.05 -7.91
CA VAL A 42 -6.72 -1.38 -7.60
C VAL A 42 -5.37 -1.80 -7.07
N ILE A 43 -5.34 -2.45 -5.91
CA ILE A 43 -4.12 -2.92 -5.28
C ILE A 43 -4.13 -4.44 -5.26
N TYR A 44 -3.05 -5.05 -5.72
CA TYR A 44 -2.96 -6.50 -5.86
C TYR A 44 -2.42 -7.13 -4.59
N PHE A 45 -3.33 -7.52 -3.71
CA PHE A 45 -2.99 -8.04 -2.40
C PHE A 45 -2.23 -9.37 -2.46
N ASP A 46 -2.56 -10.21 -3.40
CA ASP A 46 -1.91 -11.50 -3.57
C ASP A 46 -0.44 -11.40 -3.98
N ARG A 47 -0.03 -10.24 -4.45
CA ARG A 47 1.37 -9.98 -4.81
C ARG A 47 2.18 -9.44 -3.65
N LEU A 48 1.55 -9.19 -2.51
CA LEU A 48 2.19 -8.67 -1.31
C LEU A 48 2.78 -9.83 -0.52
N LYS A 49 4.01 -10.22 -0.83
CA LYS A 49 4.64 -11.42 -0.27
C LYS A 49 5.93 -11.19 0.46
N LEU A 50 6.72 -10.19 0.04
CA LEU A 50 8.04 -9.96 0.60
C LEU A 50 8.22 -8.48 0.91
N TRP A 51 8.81 -8.23 2.08
CA TRP A 51 9.39 -6.91 2.35
C TRP A 51 10.57 -6.72 1.41
N GLU A 52 10.76 -5.50 0.90
CA GLU A 52 11.91 -5.20 0.08
C GLU A 52 13.15 -4.99 0.93
N GLU A 53 12.95 -4.39 2.11
CA GLU A 53 14.05 -4.11 3.01
C GLU A 53 13.55 -4.15 4.45
N PRO A 54 14.06 -5.08 5.29
CA PRO A 54 14.92 -6.20 4.90
C PRO A 54 14.15 -7.20 4.03
N ARG A 55 14.87 -7.95 3.20
CA ARG A 55 14.22 -8.93 2.31
C ARG A 55 13.76 -10.12 3.12
N LYS A 56 12.47 -10.13 3.43
CA LYS A 56 11.88 -11.07 4.36
C LYS A 56 10.43 -11.30 4.00
N LEU A 57 9.94 -12.53 4.20
CA LEU A 57 8.54 -12.84 3.97
C LEU A 57 7.64 -12.00 4.88
N ILE A 58 6.56 -11.50 4.29
CA ILE A 58 5.53 -10.78 5.02
C ILE A 58 4.59 -11.81 5.60
N THR A 59 4.38 -11.79 6.91
CA THR A 59 3.46 -12.71 7.55
C THR A 59 2.02 -12.37 7.19
N ARG A 60 1.11 -13.31 7.42
CA ARG A 60 -0.30 -13.08 7.20
C ARG A 60 -0.83 -11.90 8.01
N GLU A 61 -0.41 -11.82 9.26
CA GLU A 61 -0.82 -10.73 10.15
C GLU A 61 -0.29 -9.39 9.66
N GLU A 62 0.96 -9.38 9.21
CA GLU A 62 1.56 -8.17 8.64
C GLU A 62 0.84 -7.72 7.38
N ARG A 63 0.45 -8.67 6.52
CA ARG A 63 -0.30 -8.32 5.30
C ARG A 63 -1.64 -7.67 5.61
N GLU A 64 -2.36 -8.22 6.59
CA GLU A 64 -3.64 -7.65 6.99
C GLU A 64 -3.47 -6.25 7.56
N LYS A 65 -2.44 -6.05 8.36
CA LYS A 65 -2.14 -4.74 8.93
C LYS A 65 -1.78 -3.73 7.84
N ILE A 66 -0.97 -4.14 6.87
CA ILE A 66 -0.62 -3.28 5.73
C ILE A 66 -1.87 -2.88 4.97
N ARG A 67 -2.75 -3.84 4.69
CA ARG A 67 -3.99 -3.55 3.98
C ARG A 67 -4.84 -2.54 4.73
N GLU A 68 -5.02 -2.73 6.02
CA GLU A 68 -5.80 -1.79 6.85
C GLU A 68 -5.17 -0.40 6.84
N ASN A 69 -3.86 -0.32 7.03
CA ASN A 69 -3.16 0.95 7.09
C ASN A 69 -3.20 1.70 5.76
N VAL A 70 -2.97 0.98 4.66
CA VAL A 70 -3.01 1.58 3.32
C VAL A 70 -4.42 2.07 3.00
N THR A 71 -5.42 1.24 3.25
CA THR A 71 -6.82 1.59 3.01
C THR A 71 -7.21 2.84 3.79
N SER A 72 -6.91 2.84 5.08
CA SER A 72 -7.25 3.96 5.95
C SER A 72 -6.63 5.26 5.47
N GLU A 73 -5.34 5.25 5.14
CA GLU A 73 -4.66 6.47 4.70
C GLU A 73 -5.18 6.98 3.36
N LEU A 74 -5.32 6.08 2.38
CA LEU A 74 -5.74 6.50 1.06
C LEU A 74 -7.20 6.94 1.02
N GLU A 75 -8.07 6.29 1.79
CA GLU A 75 -9.46 6.71 1.89
C GLU A 75 -9.61 8.05 2.59
N LYS A 76 -8.79 8.30 3.57
CA LYS A 76 -8.73 9.61 4.24
C LYS A 76 -8.47 10.74 3.26
N HIS A 77 -7.73 10.45 2.21
CA HIS A 77 -7.39 11.43 1.19
C HIS A 77 -8.31 11.37 -0.04
N GLY A 78 -9.45 10.72 0.10
CA GLY A 78 -10.49 10.74 -0.91
C GLY A 78 -10.35 9.72 -2.03
N LEU A 79 -9.45 8.76 -1.89
CA LEU A 79 -9.27 7.74 -2.91
C LEU A 79 -10.21 6.56 -2.68
N VAL A 80 -10.78 6.04 -3.75
CA VAL A 80 -11.59 4.84 -3.71
C VAL A 80 -10.70 3.67 -4.12
N ILE A 81 -10.53 2.72 -3.21
CA ILE A 81 -9.57 1.62 -3.38
C ILE A 81 -10.29 0.29 -3.46
N GLU A 82 -9.79 -0.55 -4.35
CA GLU A 82 -10.22 -1.92 -4.45
C GLU A 82 -9.02 -2.84 -4.29
N TRP A 83 -9.14 -3.85 -3.45
CA TRP A 83 -8.11 -4.87 -3.27
C TRP A 83 -8.47 -6.09 -4.07
N ASP A 84 -7.56 -6.51 -4.89
CA ASP A 84 -7.74 -7.69 -5.74
C ASP A 84 -7.07 -8.92 -5.13
#